data_6ae86734d9da1b9f297873f6b38b8c9b
#
_entry.id   6ae86734d9da1b9f297873f6b38b8c9b
#
_cell.length_a   1.000
_cell.length_b   1.000
_cell.length_c   1.000
_cell.angle_alpha   90.00
_cell.angle_beta   90.00
_cell.angle_gamma   90.00
#
_symmetry.space_group_name_H-M   'P 1'
#
loop_
_entity.id
_entity.type
_entity.pdbx_description
1 polymer ?
#
loop_
_entity_poly.entity_id
_entity_poly.type
_entity_poly.pdbx_seq_one_letter_code
_entity_poly.pdbx_strand_id
1 'polypeptide(L)'
;VRAANGVVIITTKKGSRNEQMKISLGYTLSVGNQIKKFKPLNTTKFKNLQELIIKNTLGAINKAQITDDNIIYGQIYPAIDYMANTSYDNYGNMIFDGLKDEAFGEENTNWVDETNNKNALTHMYNLAIRGGGKLSNYSFSFNAIDQEGLFINDDMQRYNSRLSFDSDVSKRFKVGAALGYTMTKRHSGAAGEEMGITREWNVRPDVPVYDETGELYRIDGTPTWGFPVGLANPVANRQNKNKKESYQFLGNSYLEYKIFNGLKIRGDINISMFQDQYSNYNPLVAQDDWGGGGMSTLQDDRSKAANTSINFRADYNFQIEDHYFSFMVGYGWDRSFSEYTSHYYMGFPDDEVLNNAGSATETHCIGDAKSKSALNSIYARASYN
;
A
#
# COMPACT_ATOMS: atom_id res chain seq x y z
N VAL A 1 -5.46 -24.47 -20.10
CA VAL A 1 -4.04 -24.20 -20.35
C VAL A 1 -3.56 -23.18 -19.31
N ARG A 2 -3.00 -23.66 -18.17
CA ARG A 2 -2.58 -22.79 -17.05
C ARG A 2 -1.22 -22.11 -17.27
N ALA A 3 -0.49 -22.41 -18.34
CA ALA A 3 0.86 -21.90 -18.61
C ALA A 3 1.03 -21.35 -20.03
N ALA A 4 -0.01 -20.74 -20.59
CA ALA A 4 0.03 -20.17 -21.95
C ALA A 4 1.12 -19.07 -22.11
N ASN A 5 1.47 -18.38 -21.00
CA ASN A 5 2.43 -17.28 -21.00
C ASN A 5 3.79 -17.62 -20.38
N GLY A 6 4.09 -18.92 -20.21
CA GLY A 6 5.34 -19.38 -19.60
C GLY A 6 5.22 -19.65 -18.08
N VAL A 7 6.26 -20.24 -17.51
CA VAL A 7 6.35 -20.62 -16.10
C VAL A 7 7.65 -20.09 -15.52
N VAL A 8 7.58 -19.36 -14.41
CA VAL A 8 8.74 -18.99 -13.60
C VAL A 8 8.85 -19.94 -12.42
N ILE A 9 9.95 -20.66 -12.35
CA ILE A 9 10.22 -21.59 -11.24
C ILE A 9 11.22 -20.95 -10.29
N ILE A 10 10.79 -20.70 -9.04
CA ILE A 10 11.61 -20.15 -7.97
C ILE A 10 12.01 -21.29 -7.04
N THR A 11 13.32 -21.59 -6.97
CA THR A 11 13.86 -22.57 -6.05
C THR A 11 14.52 -21.87 -4.86
N THR A 12 14.01 -22.08 -3.66
CA THR A 12 14.60 -21.53 -2.44
C THR A 12 15.79 -22.37 -1.97
N LYS A 13 16.72 -21.73 -1.25
CA LYS A 13 17.85 -22.43 -0.61
C LYS A 13 17.29 -23.42 0.41
N LYS A 14 17.72 -24.69 0.29
CA LYS A 14 17.44 -25.79 1.21
C LYS A 14 18.72 -26.17 1.95
N GLY A 15 18.60 -26.89 3.06
CA GLY A 15 19.75 -27.61 3.63
C GLY A 15 20.20 -28.72 2.69
N SER A 16 21.46 -29.11 2.77
CA SER A 16 22.02 -30.22 2.01
C SER A 16 22.20 -31.44 2.92
N ARG A 17 22.11 -32.64 2.36
CA ARG A 17 22.42 -33.87 3.11
C ARG A 17 23.87 -33.90 3.49
N ASN A 18 24.19 -34.53 4.62
CA ASN A 18 25.53 -34.59 5.22
C ASN A 18 26.18 -33.21 5.45
N GLU A 19 25.36 -32.15 5.57
CA GLU A 19 25.82 -30.83 5.90
C GLU A 19 25.70 -30.59 7.40
N GLN A 20 26.79 -30.17 8.05
CA GLN A 20 26.76 -29.72 9.43
C GLN A 20 25.84 -28.52 9.56
N MET A 21 25.19 -28.38 10.72
CA MET A 21 24.31 -27.23 10.99
C MET A 21 25.09 -25.93 10.83
N LYS A 22 24.54 -25.04 10.00
CA LYS A 22 25.04 -23.67 9.80
C LYS A 22 23.99 -22.69 10.28
N ILE A 23 24.42 -21.76 11.12
CA ILE A 23 23.59 -20.65 11.61
C ILE A 23 24.18 -19.36 11.03
N SER A 24 23.33 -18.56 10.43
CA SER A 24 23.69 -17.23 9.92
C SER A 24 22.78 -16.19 10.58
N LEU A 25 23.40 -15.18 11.16
CA LEU A 25 22.73 -13.99 11.72
C LEU A 25 23.16 -12.79 10.90
N GLY A 26 22.24 -11.91 10.60
CA GLY A 26 22.50 -10.66 9.92
C GLY A 26 21.65 -9.55 10.52
N TYR A 27 22.25 -8.39 10.63
CA TYR A 27 21.57 -7.15 10.95
C TYR A 27 22.02 -6.08 9.98
N THR A 28 21.07 -5.32 9.45
CA THR A 28 21.34 -4.20 8.56
C THR A 28 20.54 -3.00 9.04
N LEU A 29 21.24 -1.89 9.22
CA LEU A 29 20.64 -0.59 9.46
C LEU A 29 20.77 0.26 8.21
N SER A 30 19.65 0.79 7.73
CA SER A 30 19.64 1.74 6.62
C SER A 30 19.02 3.06 7.08
N VAL A 31 19.53 4.16 6.52
CA VAL A 31 19.02 5.51 6.76
C VAL A 31 18.52 6.06 5.44
N GLY A 32 17.25 6.36 5.37
CA GLY A 32 16.58 6.87 4.18
C GLY A 32 16.39 8.39 4.25
N ASN A 33 16.65 9.06 3.14
CA ASN A 33 16.33 10.46 2.95
C ASN A 33 15.80 10.69 1.55
N GLN A 34 14.94 11.67 1.39
CA GLN A 34 14.43 12.04 0.07
C GLN A 34 15.56 12.64 -0.79
N ILE A 35 15.85 12.01 -1.94
CA ILE A 35 16.99 12.40 -2.81
C ILE A 35 16.73 13.73 -3.52
N LYS A 36 15.53 13.95 -4.04
CA LYS A 36 15.10 15.21 -4.66
C LYS A 36 13.95 15.78 -3.85
N LYS A 37 14.19 16.95 -3.27
CA LYS A 37 13.13 17.74 -2.65
C LYS A 37 12.56 18.68 -3.69
N PHE A 38 11.26 18.62 -3.89
CA PHE A 38 10.56 19.71 -4.54
C PHE A 38 10.73 20.96 -3.68
N LYS A 39 10.97 22.10 -4.33
CA LYS A 39 11.08 23.38 -3.62
C LYS A 39 9.77 24.15 -3.86
N PRO A 40 8.85 24.13 -2.90
CA PRO A 40 7.63 24.92 -3.00
C PRO A 40 7.96 26.42 -3.03
N LEU A 41 7.00 27.21 -3.40
CA LEU A 41 7.13 28.66 -3.33
C LEU A 41 7.24 29.09 -1.87
N ASN A 42 8.11 30.03 -1.60
CA ASN A 42 8.08 30.76 -0.35
C ASN A 42 7.02 31.88 -0.40
N THR A 43 6.66 32.45 0.73
CA THR A 43 5.59 33.46 0.85
C THR A 43 5.79 34.67 -0.07
N THR A 44 7.02 35.17 -0.21
CA THR A 44 7.30 36.27 -1.13
C THR A 44 7.01 35.90 -2.58
N LYS A 45 7.48 34.74 -3.03
CA LYS A 45 7.22 34.25 -4.40
C LYS A 45 5.76 33.93 -4.62
N PHE A 46 5.08 33.42 -3.60
CA PHE A 46 3.66 33.15 -3.63
C PHE A 46 2.87 34.46 -3.81
N LYS A 47 3.12 35.51 -3.02
CA LYS A 47 2.50 36.84 -3.17
C LYS A 47 2.78 37.42 -4.56
N ASN A 48 4.00 37.37 -5.05
CA ASN A 48 4.35 37.83 -6.39
C ASN A 48 3.62 37.04 -7.50
N LEU A 49 3.43 35.74 -7.32
CA LEU A 49 2.65 34.92 -8.26
C LEU A 49 1.17 35.33 -8.26
N GLN A 50 0.58 35.55 -7.10
CA GLN A 50 -0.83 36.01 -7.00
C GLN A 50 -1.00 37.39 -7.68
N GLU A 51 -0.11 38.34 -7.45
CA GLU A 51 -0.07 39.63 -8.12
C GLU A 51 -0.01 39.47 -9.65
N LEU A 52 0.88 38.61 -10.16
CA LEU A 52 1.02 38.34 -11.59
C LEU A 52 -0.25 37.73 -12.19
N ILE A 53 -0.86 36.78 -11.49
CA ILE A 53 -2.12 36.13 -11.92
C ILE A 53 -3.23 37.16 -12.02
N ILE A 54 -3.41 37.99 -10.98
CA ILE A 54 -4.45 39.02 -10.93
C ILE A 54 -4.27 40.01 -12.11
N LYS A 55 -3.07 40.55 -12.28
CA LYS A 55 -2.76 41.48 -13.38
C LYS A 55 -3.02 40.87 -14.75
N ASN A 56 -2.61 39.62 -14.98
CA ASN A 56 -2.82 38.93 -16.25
C ASN A 56 -4.31 38.68 -16.51
N THR A 57 -5.06 38.30 -15.48
CA THR A 57 -6.49 38.00 -15.58
C THR A 57 -7.28 39.28 -15.88
N LEU A 58 -7.02 40.36 -15.17
CA LEU A 58 -7.64 41.66 -15.46
C LEU A 58 -7.28 42.12 -16.88
N GLY A 59 -6.02 41.97 -17.29
CA GLY A 59 -5.60 42.27 -18.65
C GLY A 59 -6.33 41.45 -19.73
N ALA A 60 -6.63 40.17 -19.43
CA ALA A 60 -7.39 39.29 -20.33
C ALA A 60 -8.88 39.69 -20.41
N ILE A 61 -9.50 40.05 -19.28
CA ILE A 61 -10.88 40.53 -19.23
C ILE A 61 -10.99 41.86 -20.00
N ASN A 62 -10.13 42.81 -19.71
CA ASN A 62 -10.13 44.14 -20.37
C ASN A 62 -9.90 44.04 -21.87
N LYS A 63 -9.26 42.97 -22.36
CA LYS A 63 -9.08 42.70 -23.81
C LYS A 63 -10.17 41.80 -24.41
N ALA A 64 -11.22 41.51 -23.65
CA ALA A 64 -12.30 40.61 -24.03
C ALA A 64 -11.83 39.20 -24.43
N GLN A 65 -10.74 38.71 -23.81
CA GLN A 65 -10.26 37.34 -23.95
C GLN A 65 -10.98 36.38 -23.02
N ILE A 66 -11.56 36.90 -21.92
CA ILE A 66 -12.49 36.22 -21.04
C ILE A 66 -13.80 37.01 -21.12
N THR A 67 -14.88 36.39 -21.57
CA THR A 67 -16.17 37.06 -21.87
C THR A 67 -17.38 36.43 -21.21
N ASP A 68 -17.17 35.32 -20.45
CA ASP A 68 -18.25 34.68 -19.72
C ASP A 68 -18.55 35.45 -18.43
N ASP A 69 -19.64 36.15 -18.41
CA ASP A 69 -20.08 36.97 -17.27
C ASP A 69 -20.27 36.13 -16.00
N ASN A 70 -20.73 34.87 -16.10
CA ASN A 70 -20.91 34.03 -14.91
C ASN A 70 -19.55 33.69 -14.29
N ILE A 71 -18.52 33.48 -15.10
CA ILE A 71 -17.17 33.26 -14.62
C ILE A 71 -16.58 34.54 -14.05
N ILE A 72 -16.71 35.66 -14.77
CA ILE A 72 -16.12 36.93 -14.35
C ILE A 72 -16.72 37.39 -13.03
N TYR A 73 -18.03 37.54 -12.98
CA TYR A 73 -18.73 38.10 -11.81
C TYR A 73 -18.96 37.06 -10.70
N GLY A 74 -19.09 35.78 -11.04
CA GLY A 74 -19.35 34.71 -10.06
C GLY A 74 -18.09 34.12 -9.41
N GLN A 75 -16.93 34.22 -10.06
CA GLN A 75 -15.72 33.58 -9.57
C GLN A 75 -14.49 34.50 -9.54
N ILE A 76 -14.21 35.19 -10.64
CA ILE A 76 -12.96 35.97 -10.79
C ILE A 76 -12.98 37.24 -9.93
N TYR A 77 -13.99 38.07 -10.07
CA TYR A 77 -14.06 39.34 -9.33
C TYR A 77 -14.17 39.15 -7.80
N PRO A 78 -14.95 38.19 -7.26
CA PRO A 78 -14.92 37.91 -5.85
C PRO A 78 -13.57 37.47 -5.31
N ALA A 79 -12.83 36.64 -6.09
CA ALA A 79 -11.49 36.23 -5.73
C ALA A 79 -10.48 37.39 -5.76
N ILE A 80 -10.57 38.26 -6.77
CA ILE A 80 -9.75 39.50 -6.85
C ILE A 80 -10.07 40.44 -5.71
N ASP A 81 -11.36 40.71 -5.44
CA ASP A 81 -11.78 41.60 -4.37
C ASP A 81 -11.34 41.14 -2.99
N TYR A 82 -11.28 39.80 -2.79
CA TYR A 82 -10.71 39.24 -1.59
C TYR A 82 -9.21 39.52 -1.45
N MET A 83 -8.43 39.34 -2.53
CA MET A 83 -6.96 39.33 -2.51
C MET A 83 -6.33 40.71 -2.77
N ALA A 84 -7.02 41.64 -3.43
CA ALA A 84 -6.41 42.83 -3.98
C ALA A 84 -7.26 44.10 -3.78
N ASN A 85 -6.57 45.21 -3.64
CA ASN A 85 -7.13 46.53 -3.80
C ASN A 85 -7.27 46.83 -5.30
N THR A 86 -8.39 47.35 -5.72
CA THR A 86 -8.69 47.66 -7.12
C THR A 86 -9.34 49.03 -7.29
N SER A 87 -9.11 49.65 -8.42
CA SER A 87 -9.79 50.87 -8.89
C SER A 87 -10.32 50.66 -10.30
N TYR A 88 -10.93 51.69 -10.89
CA TYR A 88 -11.42 51.66 -12.25
C TYR A 88 -10.80 52.80 -13.06
N ASP A 89 -10.41 52.51 -14.28
CA ASP A 89 -9.97 53.55 -15.21
C ASP A 89 -11.14 54.36 -15.80
N ASN A 90 -10.81 55.35 -16.61
CA ASN A 90 -11.81 56.21 -17.29
C ASN A 90 -12.71 55.46 -18.29
N TYR A 91 -12.37 54.21 -18.61
CA TYR A 91 -13.11 53.33 -19.54
C TYR A 91 -13.93 52.29 -18.80
N GLY A 92 -13.88 52.29 -17.46
CA GLY A 92 -14.58 51.32 -16.62
C GLY A 92 -13.87 49.96 -16.45
N ASN A 93 -12.60 49.86 -16.84
CA ASN A 93 -11.79 48.65 -16.65
C ASN A 93 -11.26 48.61 -15.23
N MET A 94 -11.33 47.43 -14.60
CA MET A 94 -10.75 47.22 -13.29
C MET A 94 -9.21 47.17 -13.37
N ILE A 95 -8.57 47.91 -12.45
CA ILE A 95 -7.13 48.05 -12.33
C ILE A 95 -6.69 47.47 -10.98
N PHE A 96 -5.56 46.78 -10.96
CA PHE A 96 -4.91 46.28 -9.76
C PHE A 96 -4.08 47.39 -9.08
N ASP A 97 -4.35 47.68 -7.82
CA ASP A 97 -3.67 48.72 -7.03
C ASP A 97 -2.74 48.15 -5.95
N GLY A 98 -2.72 46.83 -5.75
CA GLY A 98 -1.87 46.15 -4.79
C GLY A 98 -2.59 44.97 -4.13
N LEU A 99 -1.84 44.10 -3.52
CA LEU A 99 -2.40 43.01 -2.71
C LEU A 99 -2.92 43.61 -1.37
N LYS A 100 -3.95 42.99 -0.82
CA LYS A 100 -4.45 43.31 0.52
C LYS A 100 -3.63 42.55 1.57
N ASP A 101 -3.06 43.23 2.54
CA ASP A 101 -2.24 42.59 3.58
C ASP A 101 -3.03 41.57 4.39
N GLU A 102 -4.30 41.84 4.68
CA GLU A 102 -5.18 40.96 5.42
C GLU A 102 -5.54 39.66 4.71
N ALA A 103 -5.35 39.57 3.39
CA ALA A 103 -5.60 38.37 2.62
C ALA A 103 -4.44 37.37 2.67
N PHE A 104 -3.28 37.79 3.16
CA PHE A 104 -2.07 36.98 3.17
C PHE A 104 -1.42 36.96 4.56
N GLY A 105 -1.02 35.75 4.98
CA GLY A 105 -0.24 35.58 6.20
C GLY A 105 1.22 36.04 6.05
N GLU A 106 1.93 36.06 7.17
CA GLU A 106 3.34 36.41 7.23
C GLU A 106 4.27 35.20 7.36
N GLU A 107 3.71 34.01 7.59
CA GLU A 107 4.45 32.76 7.73
C GLU A 107 5.17 32.38 6.44
N ASN A 108 6.13 31.48 6.56
CA ASN A 108 6.88 30.94 5.42
C ASN A 108 7.04 29.42 5.58
N THR A 109 5.93 28.74 5.59
CA THR A 109 5.85 27.30 5.84
C THR A 109 6.31 26.51 4.63
N ASN A 110 7.29 25.65 4.84
CA ASN A 110 7.70 24.64 3.86
C ASN A 110 7.02 23.32 4.16
N TRP A 111 5.84 23.13 3.62
CA TRP A 111 5.01 21.95 3.84
C TRP A 111 5.72 20.62 3.53
N VAL A 112 6.66 20.63 2.57
CA VAL A 112 7.46 19.44 2.25
C VAL A 112 8.40 19.08 3.40
N ASP A 113 9.00 20.07 4.07
CA ASP A 113 9.88 19.82 5.21
C ASP A 113 9.10 19.44 6.48
N GLU A 114 7.87 19.96 6.64
CA GLU A 114 6.99 19.68 7.79
C GLU A 114 6.39 18.28 7.74
N THR A 115 6.18 17.75 6.54
CA THR A 115 5.58 16.41 6.35
C THR A 115 6.59 15.31 6.12
N ASN A 116 7.87 15.65 5.89
CA ASN A 116 8.92 14.66 5.66
C ASN A 116 9.59 14.21 6.95
N ASN A 117 9.80 12.90 7.03
CA ASN A 117 10.66 12.28 8.03
C ASN A 117 12.13 12.37 7.57
N LYS A 118 12.97 13.04 8.35
CA LYS A 118 14.41 13.13 8.08
C LYS A 118 15.12 11.94 8.72
N ASN A 119 16.02 11.30 7.95
CA ASN A 119 16.79 10.14 8.42
C ASN A 119 15.90 8.95 8.83
N ALA A 120 14.89 8.65 8.02
CA ALA A 120 14.02 7.50 8.24
C ALA A 120 14.85 6.20 8.39
N LEU A 121 14.66 5.51 9.50
CA LEU A 121 15.42 4.32 9.83
C LEU A 121 14.77 3.06 9.29
N THR A 122 15.58 2.12 8.83
CA THR A 122 15.12 0.77 8.52
C THR A 122 16.03 -0.23 9.20
N HIS A 123 15.45 -1.03 10.08
CA HIS A 123 16.12 -2.16 10.76
C HIS A 123 15.73 -3.45 10.07
N MET A 124 16.73 -4.24 9.65
CA MET A 124 16.52 -5.56 9.06
C MET A 124 17.27 -6.62 9.86
N TYR A 125 16.56 -7.62 10.34
CA TYR A 125 17.08 -8.76 11.08
C TYR A 125 16.92 -10.03 10.25
N ASN A 126 17.97 -10.82 10.13
CA ASN A 126 17.97 -12.06 9.38
C ASN A 126 18.54 -13.18 10.23
N LEU A 127 17.81 -14.29 10.33
CA LEU A 127 18.27 -15.53 10.92
C LEU A 127 18.08 -16.65 9.88
N ALA A 128 19.10 -17.43 9.63
CA ALA A 128 18.98 -18.65 8.83
C ALA A 128 19.71 -19.81 9.51
N ILE A 129 19.03 -20.95 9.60
CA ILE A 129 19.55 -22.20 10.13
C ILE A 129 19.34 -23.24 9.05
N ARG A 130 20.37 -23.98 8.68
CA ARG A 130 20.29 -25.07 7.72
C ARG A 130 21.26 -26.20 8.07
N GLY A 131 20.89 -27.39 7.69
CA GLY A 131 21.73 -28.57 7.90
C GLY A 131 21.08 -29.83 7.38
N GLY A 132 21.74 -30.96 7.56
CA GLY A 132 21.18 -32.26 7.23
C GLY A 132 22.06 -33.43 7.61
N GLY A 133 21.41 -34.54 7.93
CA GLY A 133 22.01 -35.84 8.14
C GLY A 133 22.05 -36.64 6.84
N LYS A 134 22.32 -37.95 6.97
CA LYS A 134 22.40 -38.89 5.82
C LYS A 134 21.06 -38.98 5.06
N LEU A 135 19.96 -38.97 5.79
CA LEU A 135 18.64 -39.25 5.25
C LEU A 135 17.71 -38.01 5.19
N SER A 136 18.08 -36.93 5.84
CA SER A 136 17.21 -35.73 5.95
C SER A 136 18.01 -34.45 5.79
N ASN A 137 17.34 -33.41 5.36
CA ASN A 137 17.82 -32.03 5.42
C ASN A 137 16.70 -31.10 5.89
N TYR A 138 17.11 -29.97 6.45
CA TYR A 138 16.20 -28.95 6.95
C TYR A 138 16.77 -27.56 6.72
N SER A 139 15.88 -26.61 6.63
CA SER A 139 16.24 -25.19 6.73
C SER A 139 15.12 -24.41 7.42
N PHE A 140 15.53 -23.45 8.21
CA PHE A 140 14.67 -22.45 8.81
C PHE A 140 15.23 -21.06 8.51
N SER A 141 14.38 -20.13 8.17
CA SER A 141 14.75 -18.72 8.05
C SER A 141 13.70 -17.84 8.70
N PHE A 142 14.16 -16.76 9.30
CA PHE A 142 13.33 -15.72 9.86
C PHE A 142 13.91 -14.36 9.45
N ASN A 143 13.06 -13.49 8.96
CA ASN A 143 13.39 -12.09 8.65
C ASN A 143 12.41 -11.17 9.36
N ALA A 144 12.90 -10.11 9.96
CA ALA A 144 12.10 -9.03 10.48
C ALA A 144 12.60 -7.71 9.87
N ILE A 145 11.67 -6.88 9.43
CA ILE A 145 11.91 -5.53 8.93
C ILE A 145 11.04 -4.60 9.76
N ASP A 146 11.67 -3.55 10.28
CA ASP A 146 11.00 -2.42 10.92
C ASP A 146 11.48 -1.16 10.21
N GLN A 147 10.57 -0.50 9.50
CA GLN A 147 10.89 0.58 8.56
C GLN A 147 10.04 1.80 8.85
N GLU A 148 10.69 2.91 9.12
CA GLU A 148 10.09 4.23 9.10
C GLU A 148 9.92 4.70 7.65
N GLY A 149 8.78 5.34 7.36
CA GLY A 149 8.52 5.96 6.07
C GLY A 149 9.26 7.28 5.88
N LEU A 150 9.35 7.76 4.64
CA LEU A 150 9.90 9.09 4.32
C LEU A 150 8.95 10.23 4.71
N PHE A 151 7.71 9.94 5.03
CA PHE A 151 6.75 10.89 5.54
C PHE A 151 6.42 10.59 7.00
N ILE A 152 6.05 11.61 7.76
CA ILE A 152 5.58 11.46 9.14
C ILE A 152 4.36 10.52 9.19
N ASN A 153 4.25 9.73 10.26
CA ASN A 153 3.19 8.74 10.49
C ASN A 153 3.09 7.62 9.44
N ASP A 154 4.16 7.42 8.65
CA ASP A 154 4.28 6.25 7.78
C ASP A 154 5.29 5.26 8.37
N ASP A 155 4.87 4.00 8.51
CA ASP A 155 5.75 2.90 8.95
C ASP A 155 5.34 1.56 8.38
N MET A 156 6.27 0.61 8.39
CA MET A 156 6.00 -0.76 7.99
C MET A 156 6.79 -1.74 8.86
N GLN A 157 6.09 -2.74 9.39
CA GLN A 157 6.69 -3.89 10.04
C GLN A 157 6.37 -5.16 9.24
N ARG A 158 7.39 -5.96 8.93
CA ARG A 158 7.23 -7.23 8.24
C ARG A 158 8.00 -8.32 8.94
N TYR A 159 7.31 -9.42 9.21
CA TYR A 159 7.87 -10.64 9.75
C TYR A 159 7.66 -11.77 8.76
N ASN A 160 8.72 -12.49 8.42
CA ASN A 160 8.68 -13.59 7.47
C ASN A 160 9.41 -14.78 8.08
N SER A 161 8.75 -15.93 8.14
CA SER A 161 9.36 -17.18 8.57
C SER A 161 9.16 -18.26 7.50
N ARG A 162 10.17 -19.10 7.30
CA ARG A 162 10.11 -20.24 6.41
C ARG A 162 10.82 -21.43 7.02
N LEU A 163 10.13 -22.55 6.99
CA LEU A 163 10.65 -23.87 7.37
C LEU A 163 10.63 -24.78 6.13
N SER A 164 11.67 -25.53 5.89
CA SER A 164 11.64 -26.66 4.96
C SER A 164 12.31 -27.88 5.54
N PHE A 165 11.77 -29.04 5.19
CA PHE A 165 12.23 -30.33 5.64
C PHE A 165 12.02 -31.35 4.52
N ASP A 166 13.02 -32.17 4.26
CA ASP A 166 12.96 -33.33 3.35
C ASP A 166 13.62 -34.50 4.01
N SER A 167 13.04 -35.71 3.95
CA SER A 167 13.58 -36.92 4.54
C SER A 167 13.28 -38.17 3.72
N ASP A 168 14.29 -39.04 3.58
CA ASP A 168 14.12 -40.43 3.19
C ASP A 168 13.85 -41.25 4.45
N VAL A 169 12.56 -41.44 4.79
CA VAL A 169 12.15 -42.22 5.97
C VAL A 169 12.59 -43.69 5.84
N SER A 170 12.63 -44.19 4.59
CA SER A 170 13.15 -45.48 4.24
C SER A 170 13.68 -45.48 2.80
N LYS A 171 14.24 -46.62 2.32
CA LYS A 171 14.67 -46.80 0.94
C LYS A 171 13.52 -46.62 -0.09
N ARG A 172 12.28 -46.74 0.38
CA ARG A 172 11.09 -46.66 -0.46
C ARG A 172 10.19 -45.43 -0.18
N PHE A 173 10.35 -44.81 0.98
CA PHE A 173 9.43 -43.79 1.45
C PHE A 173 10.14 -42.46 1.71
N LYS A 174 9.66 -41.39 1.05
CA LYS A 174 10.16 -40.03 1.21
C LYS A 174 9.03 -39.09 1.61
N VAL A 175 9.36 -38.14 2.44
CA VAL A 175 8.47 -37.07 2.85
C VAL A 175 9.18 -35.72 2.73
N GLY A 176 8.41 -34.69 2.43
CA GLY A 176 8.92 -33.33 2.48
C GLY A 176 7.81 -32.33 2.79
N ALA A 177 8.20 -31.24 3.42
CA ALA A 177 7.33 -30.13 3.73
C ALA A 177 8.09 -28.80 3.59
N ALA A 178 7.40 -27.77 3.12
CA ALA A 178 7.86 -26.41 3.16
C ALA A 178 6.70 -25.50 3.60
N LEU A 179 6.91 -24.76 4.69
CA LEU A 179 5.91 -23.88 5.30
C LEU A 179 6.49 -22.47 5.32
N GLY A 180 5.70 -21.51 4.92
CA GLY A 180 6.03 -20.08 4.95
C GLY A 180 4.91 -19.30 5.60
N TYR A 181 5.28 -18.35 6.44
CA TYR A 181 4.34 -17.39 7.04
C TYR A 181 4.91 -15.99 6.92
N THR A 182 4.09 -15.08 6.44
CA THR A 182 4.43 -13.65 6.36
C THR A 182 3.34 -12.84 7.01
N MET A 183 3.72 -11.92 7.86
CA MET A 183 2.86 -10.89 8.44
C MET A 183 3.45 -9.54 8.08
N THR A 184 2.63 -8.66 7.55
CA THR A 184 2.99 -7.26 7.26
C THR A 184 1.97 -6.35 7.93
N LYS A 185 2.45 -5.39 8.70
CA LYS A 185 1.67 -4.27 9.23
C LYS A 185 2.23 -3.00 8.60
N ARG A 186 1.34 -2.19 8.07
CA ARG A 186 1.70 -0.89 7.51
C ARG A 186 0.75 0.15 8.06
N HIS A 187 1.30 1.26 8.51
CA HIS A 187 0.57 2.47 8.80
C HIS A 187 0.92 3.53 7.76
N SER A 188 -0.04 4.36 7.42
CA SER A 188 0.18 5.52 6.56
C SER A 188 -0.70 6.66 7.03
N GLY A 189 -0.10 7.83 7.20
CA GLY A 189 -0.80 9.05 7.52
C GLY A 189 -1.55 9.68 6.34
N ALA A 190 -1.34 9.19 5.10
CA ALA A 190 -1.97 9.77 3.93
C ALA A 190 -3.38 9.22 3.69
N ALA A 191 -4.31 10.09 3.31
CA ALA A 191 -5.63 9.70 2.82
C ALA A 191 -5.53 9.15 1.39
N GLY A 192 -5.13 7.86 1.25
CA GLY A 192 -4.97 7.17 -0.04
C GLY A 192 -3.56 7.27 -0.63
N GLU A 193 -3.18 6.27 -1.43
CA GLU A 193 -1.81 6.12 -1.96
C GLU A 193 -1.43 7.22 -2.98
N GLU A 194 -2.39 7.83 -3.68
CA GLU A 194 -2.12 8.79 -4.76
C GLU A 194 -2.26 10.26 -4.36
N MET A 195 -3.03 10.59 -3.33
CA MET A 195 -3.32 11.99 -2.98
C MET A 195 -2.31 12.64 -2.03
N GLY A 196 -1.53 11.84 -1.29
CA GLY A 196 -0.66 12.36 -0.23
C GLY A 196 0.48 13.25 -0.73
N ILE A 197 1.05 12.97 -1.89
CA ILE A 197 2.26 13.67 -2.38
C ILE A 197 1.92 14.99 -3.06
N THR A 198 0.77 15.11 -3.69
CA THR A 198 0.41 16.31 -4.47
C THR A 198 -0.19 17.43 -3.63
N ARG A 199 -0.82 17.12 -2.50
CA ARG A 199 -1.46 18.13 -1.64
C ARG A 199 -0.45 19.02 -0.94
N GLU A 200 0.66 18.49 -0.49
CA GLU A 200 1.72 19.25 0.20
C GLU A 200 2.34 20.34 -0.69
N TRP A 201 2.24 20.21 -2.01
CA TRP A 201 2.78 21.17 -2.96
C TRP A 201 1.79 22.27 -3.34
N ASN A 202 0.51 22.05 -3.08
CA ASN A 202 -0.57 22.94 -3.50
C ASN A 202 -1.14 23.81 -2.37
N VAL A 203 -0.57 23.72 -1.17
CA VAL A 203 -1.00 24.52 -0.04
C VAL A 203 -0.20 25.82 0.01
N ARG A 204 -0.90 26.92 0.33
CA ARG A 204 -0.30 28.26 0.44
C ARG A 204 0.79 28.27 1.54
N PRO A 205 1.95 28.89 1.29
CA PRO A 205 3.06 28.87 2.24
C PRO A 205 2.98 29.92 3.36
N ASP A 206 2.04 30.84 3.26
CA ASP A 206 1.92 32.01 4.14
C ASP A 206 1.03 31.77 5.37
N VAL A 207 0.71 30.52 5.66
CA VAL A 207 -0.07 30.11 6.84
C VAL A 207 0.77 29.19 7.74
N PRO A 208 0.54 29.19 9.08
CA PRO A 208 1.29 28.36 10.03
C PRO A 208 0.84 26.91 9.98
N VAL A 209 1.67 26.02 10.56
CA VAL A 209 1.31 24.61 10.81
C VAL A 209 0.35 24.49 11.98
N TYR A 210 0.59 25.27 13.03
CA TYR A 210 -0.21 25.31 14.26
C TYR A 210 -0.72 26.73 14.50
N ASP A 211 -1.89 26.85 15.09
CA ASP A 211 -2.44 28.12 15.52
C ASP A 211 -1.82 28.59 16.86
N GLU A 212 -2.27 29.73 17.36
CA GLU A 212 -1.78 30.31 18.61
C GLU A 212 -2.07 29.47 19.86
N THR A 213 -3.02 28.54 19.77
CA THR A 213 -3.36 27.60 20.85
C THR A 213 -2.52 26.31 20.81
N GLY A 214 -1.76 26.11 19.72
CA GLY A 214 -0.98 24.90 19.46
C GLY A 214 -1.77 23.78 18.77
N GLU A 215 -3.01 24.05 18.36
CA GLU A 215 -3.78 23.14 17.53
C GLU A 215 -3.37 23.24 16.06
N LEU A 216 -3.60 22.18 15.27
CA LEU A 216 -3.31 22.21 13.85
C LEU A 216 -4.15 23.28 13.15
N TYR A 217 -3.45 24.21 12.50
CA TYR A 217 -4.10 25.34 11.83
C TYR A 217 -5.06 24.84 10.75
N ARG A 218 -6.32 25.28 10.85
CA ARG A 218 -7.33 24.98 9.85
C ARG A 218 -7.23 25.99 8.72
N ILE A 219 -6.91 25.50 7.53
CA ILE A 219 -6.84 26.33 6.32
C ILE A 219 -8.26 26.51 5.81
N ASP A 220 -8.96 27.54 6.29
CA ASP A 220 -10.27 27.89 5.78
C ASP A 220 -10.18 28.29 4.32
N GLY A 221 -11.26 28.05 3.58
CA GLY A 221 -11.38 28.21 2.14
C GLY A 221 -11.16 29.61 1.60
N THR A 222 -10.01 30.20 1.89
CA THR A 222 -9.61 31.49 1.32
C THR A 222 -9.30 31.32 -0.16
N PRO A 223 -10.02 32.02 -1.07
CA PRO A 223 -9.81 31.88 -2.50
C PRO A 223 -8.46 32.47 -2.91
N THR A 224 -7.48 31.62 -3.11
CA THR A 224 -6.21 32.01 -3.75
C THR A 224 -6.07 31.25 -5.04
N TRP A 225 -5.79 31.94 -6.16
CA TRP A 225 -5.68 31.30 -7.46
C TRP A 225 -4.45 30.40 -7.59
N GLY A 226 -4.68 29.23 -8.19
CA GLY A 226 -3.67 28.20 -8.33
C GLY A 226 -3.47 27.35 -7.08
N PHE A 227 -4.17 27.66 -6.01
CA PHE A 227 -4.18 26.90 -4.77
C PHE A 227 -5.64 26.54 -4.45
N PRO A 228 -5.99 25.25 -4.44
CA PRO A 228 -7.36 24.82 -4.19
C PRO A 228 -7.87 25.36 -2.85
N VAL A 229 -9.11 25.81 -2.87
CA VAL A 229 -9.85 26.19 -1.68
C VAL A 229 -10.18 24.94 -0.87
N GLY A 230 -10.08 25.01 0.46
CA GLY A 230 -10.52 23.92 1.34
C GLY A 230 -9.56 22.74 1.41
N LEU A 231 -8.27 22.92 1.12
CA LEU A 231 -7.28 21.92 1.43
C LEU A 231 -6.99 21.89 2.92
N ALA A 232 -7.10 20.72 3.53
CA ALA A 232 -6.64 20.54 4.89
C ALA A 232 -5.12 20.79 4.99
N ASN A 233 -4.71 21.25 6.15
CA ASN A 233 -3.31 21.35 6.54
C ASN A 233 -2.57 20.02 6.23
N PRO A 234 -1.48 20.01 5.46
CA PRO A 234 -0.76 18.78 5.11
C PRO A 234 -0.33 17.94 6.31
N VAL A 235 0.05 18.57 7.42
CA VAL A 235 0.38 17.86 8.66
C VAL A 235 -0.87 17.26 9.29
N ALA A 236 -2.03 17.95 9.21
CA ALA A 236 -3.31 17.40 9.65
C ALA A 236 -3.72 16.19 8.78
N ASN A 237 -3.54 16.28 7.47
CA ASN A 237 -3.77 15.15 6.56
C ASN A 237 -2.92 13.92 6.89
N ARG A 238 -1.73 14.10 7.46
CA ARG A 238 -0.86 13.01 7.94
C ARG A 238 -1.32 12.42 9.28
N GLN A 239 -2.39 12.95 9.89
CA GLN A 239 -3.02 12.36 11.09
C GLN A 239 -4.00 11.22 10.74
N ASN A 240 -4.26 10.95 9.47
CA ASN A 240 -5.05 9.80 9.06
C ASN A 240 -4.44 8.50 9.60
N LYS A 241 -5.29 7.63 10.12
CA LYS A 241 -4.86 6.36 10.71
C LYS A 241 -5.17 5.22 9.74
N ASN A 242 -4.47 5.21 8.59
CA ASN A 242 -4.56 4.10 7.65
C ASN A 242 -3.72 2.94 8.12
N LYS A 243 -4.36 1.83 8.40
CA LYS A 243 -3.73 0.60 8.86
C LYS A 243 -4.05 -0.54 7.92
N LYS A 244 -3.00 -1.18 7.37
CA LYS A 244 -3.14 -2.41 6.59
C LYS A 244 -2.37 -3.53 7.27
N GLU A 245 -3.09 -4.60 7.61
CA GLU A 245 -2.50 -5.85 8.10
C GLU A 245 -2.71 -6.94 7.07
N SER A 246 -1.62 -7.58 6.66
CA SER A 246 -1.64 -8.67 5.68
C SER A 246 -1.00 -9.91 6.29
N TYR A 247 -1.68 -11.02 6.18
CA TYR A 247 -1.22 -12.33 6.66
C TYR A 247 -1.22 -13.31 5.49
N GLN A 248 -0.10 -13.97 5.29
CA GLN A 248 0.07 -14.98 4.25
C GLN A 248 0.63 -16.27 4.85
N PHE A 249 -0.03 -17.37 4.57
CA PHE A 249 0.46 -18.69 4.86
C PHE A 249 0.60 -19.49 3.56
N LEU A 250 1.77 -20.09 3.36
CA LEU A 250 2.08 -20.98 2.24
C LEU A 250 2.55 -22.31 2.79
N GLY A 251 1.83 -23.38 2.48
CA GLY A 251 2.19 -24.74 2.85
C GLY A 251 2.30 -25.64 1.62
N ASN A 252 3.38 -26.38 1.55
CA ASN A 252 3.59 -27.43 0.56
C ASN A 252 4.09 -28.66 1.28
N SER A 253 3.49 -29.82 1.05
CA SER A 253 4.00 -31.09 1.56
C SER A 253 3.79 -32.19 0.55
N TYR A 254 4.64 -33.20 0.62
CA TYR A 254 4.52 -34.35 -0.24
C TYR A 254 4.90 -35.65 0.47
N LEU A 255 4.31 -36.73 -0.03
CA LEU A 255 4.65 -38.13 0.29
C LEU A 255 4.97 -38.83 -1.01
N GLU A 256 6.11 -39.53 -1.10
CA GLU A 256 6.50 -40.33 -2.24
C GLU A 256 6.82 -41.77 -1.78
N TYR A 257 6.22 -42.74 -2.44
CA TYR A 257 6.43 -44.13 -2.17
C TYR A 257 6.90 -44.87 -3.46
N LYS A 258 8.04 -45.53 -3.39
CA LYS A 258 8.58 -46.37 -4.44
C LYS A 258 8.04 -47.81 -4.28
N ILE A 259 7.13 -48.21 -5.17
CA ILE A 259 6.50 -49.53 -5.13
C ILE A 259 7.55 -50.59 -5.51
N PHE A 260 8.17 -50.42 -6.67
CA PHE A 260 9.30 -51.22 -7.15
C PHE A 260 10.21 -50.36 -8.04
N ASN A 261 11.29 -50.93 -8.58
CA ASN A 261 12.19 -50.20 -9.47
C ASN A 261 11.43 -49.73 -10.73
N GLY A 262 11.43 -48.43 -10.96
CA GLY A 262 10.71 -47.77 -12.06
C GLY A 262 9.36 -47.24 -11.70
N LEU A 263 8.59 -47.79 -10.74
CA LEU A 263 7.27 -47.33 -10.36
C LEU A 263 7.27 -46.60 -9.00
N LYS A 264 6.85 -45.37 -9.01
CA LYS A 264 6.61 -44.57 -7.81
C LYS A 264 5.25 -43.86 -7.84
N ILE A 265 4.67 -43.71 -6.67
CA ILE A 265 3.48 -42.88 -6.46
C ILE A 265 3.85 -41.71 -5.59
N ARG A 266 3.25 -40.56 -5.85
CA ARG A 266 3.44 -39.33 -5.08
C ARG A 266 2.14 -38.60 -4.88
N GLY A 267 1.91 -38.14 -3.64
CA GLY A 267 0.85 -37.22 -3.29
C GLY A 267 1.44 -35.88 -2.85
N ASP A 268 0.93 -34.78 -3.36
CA ASP A 268 1.32 -33.41 -3.02
C ASP A 268 0.09 -32.67 -2.50
N ILE A 269 0.28 -31.91 -1.41
CA ILE A 269 -0.73 -30.98 -0.88
C ILE A 269 -0.12 -29.60 -0.87
N ASN A 270 -0.80 -28.63 -1.48
CA ASN A 270 -0.42 -27.22 -1.47
C ASN A 270 -1.57 -26.40 -0.89
N ILE A 271 -1.25 -25.53 0.06
CA ILE A 271 -2.20 -24.63 0.71
C ILE A 271 -1.62 -23.22 0.61
N SER A 272 -2.42 -22.27 0.16
CA SER A 272 -2.13 -20.85 0.30
C SER A 272 -3.31 -20.15 0.94
N MET A 273 -3.05 -19.37 1.97
CA MET A 273 -4.04 -18.57 2.68
C MET A 273 -3.55 -17.13 2.70
N PHE A 274 -4.47 -16.21 2.39
CA PHE A 274 -4.25 -14.77 2.46
C PHE A 274 -5.38 -14.15 3.25
N GLN A 275 -5.02 -13.24 4.13
CA GLN A 275 -5.98 -12.41 4.84
C GLN A 275 -5.42 -11.00 4.87
N ASP A 276 -6.21 -10.05 4.37
CA ASP A 276 -5.93 -8.63 4.45
C ASP A 276 -7.03 -7.96 5.25
N GLN A 277 -6.62 -7.05 6.11
CA GLN A 277 -7.50 -6.11 6.79
C GLN A 277 -6.96 -4.71 6.53
N TYR A 278 -7.81 -3.86 5.99
CA TYR A 278 -7.53 -2.44 5.77
C TYR A 278 -8.51 -1.63 6.59
N SER A 279 -7.99 -0.74 7.40
CA SER A 279 -8.76 0.19 8.22
C SER A 279 -8.26 1.59 7.92
N ASN A 280 -9.12 2.44 7.41
CA ASN A 280 -8.83 3.83 7.09
C ASN A 280 -9.71 4.72 7.94
N TYR A 281 -9.13 5.29 9.00
CA TYR A 281 -9.80 6.27 9.84
C TYR A 281 -9.32 7.66 9.46
N ASN A 282 -10.26 8.50 9.04
CA ASN A 282 -10.04 9.90 8.73
C ASN A 282 -10.61 10.75 9.87
N PRO A 283 -9.77 11.33 10.73
CA PRO A 283 -10.19 12.21 11.80
C PRO A 283 -10.76 13.51 11.25
N LEU A 284 -11.57 14.20 12.02
CA LEU A 284 -12.19 15.46 11.61
C LEU A 284 -11.16 16.52 11.21
N VAL A 285 -10.04 16.58 11.92
CA VAL A 285 -8.95 17.54 11.68
C VAL A 285 -8.25 17.32 10.32
N ALA A 286 -8.29 16.10 9.78
CA ALA A 286 -7.65 15.75 8.52
C ALA A 286 -8.60 15.87 7.30
N GLN A 287 -9.83 16.33 7.50
CA GLN A 287 -10.80 16.42 6.42
C GLN A 287 -10.73 17.77 5.71
N ASP A 288 -10.76 17.69 4.39
CA ASP A 288 -11.00 18.85 3.53
C ASP A 288 -12.49 19.20 3.57
N ASP A 289 -12.82 20.46 3.34
CA ASP A 289 -14.23 20.93 3.20
C ASP A 289 -14.98 20.19 2.05
N TRP A 290 -14.26 19.47 1.19
CA TRP A 290 -14.79 18.78 0.01
C TRP A 290 -15.25 17.33 0.24
N GLY A 291 -14.89 16.69 1.32
CA GLY A 291 -15.01 15.22 1.36
C GLY A 291 -15.91 14.59 2.39
N GLY A 292 -16.21 15.22 3.51
CA GLY A 292 -16.80 14.48 4.62
C GLY A 292 -18.01 15.10 5.30
N GLY A 293 -18.51 16.25 4.83
CA GLY A 293 -19.64 16.88 5.52
C GLY A 293 -19.37 17.21 6.99
N GLY A 294 -18.09 17.34 7.38
CA GLY A 294 -17.69 17.67 8.75
C GLY A 294 -17.79 16.51 9.75
N MET A 295 -17.71 15.26 9.30
CA MET A 295 -17.74 14.08 10.18
C MET A 295 -16.49 13.24 10.00
N SER A 296 -15.93 12.71 11.08
CA SER A 296 -14.90 11.67 11.03
C SER A 296 -15.45 10.38 10.41
N THR A 297 -14.61 9.66 9.68
CA THR A 297 -15.03 8.47 8.93
C THR A 297 -14.07 7.30 9.14
N LEU A 298 -14.61 6.07 9.07
CA LEU A 298 -13.84 4.84 9.13
C LEU A 298 -14.30 3.91 8.00
N GLN A 299 -13.38 3.49 7.15
CA GLN A 299 -13.58 2.37 6.24
C GLN A 299 -12.85 1.13 6.78
N ASP A 300 -13.54 0.00 6.92
CA ASP A 300 -12.97 -1.29 7.34
C ASP A 300 -13.23 -2.34 6.25
N ASP A 301 -12.16 -2.70 5.55
CA ASP A 301 -12.17 -3.71 4.49
C ASP A 301 -11.49 -4.97 4.97
N ARG A 302 -12.13 -6.10 4.77
CA ARG A 302 -11.59 -7.42 5.11
C ARG A 302 -11.66 -8.34 3.92
N SER A 303 -10.56 -8.93 3.55
CA SER A 303 -10.51 -9.95 2.52
C SER A 303 -9.82 -11.22 3.03
N LYS A 304 -10.35 -12.36 2.61
CA LYS A 304 -9.77 -13.67 2.87
C LYS A 304 -9.78 -14.47 1.58
N ALA A 305 -8.67 -15.16 1.31
CA ALA A 305 -8.59 -16.11 0.21
C ALA A 305 -7.86 -17.36 0.68
N ALA A 306 -8.36 -18.53 0.28
CA ALA A 306 -7.72 -19.81 0.54
C ALA A 306 -7.74 -20.65 -0.72
N ASN A 307 -6.57 -21.15 -1.13
CA ASN A 307 -6.44 -22.09 -2.23
C ASN A 307 -5.82 -23.38 -1.70
N THR A 308 -6.45 -24.52 -2.01
CA THR A 308 -5.96 -25.85 -1.68
C THR A 308 -5.83 -26.64 -2.97
N SER A 309 -4.68 -27.27 -3.17
CA SER A 309 -4.43 -28.15 -4.30
C SER A 309 -3.90 -29.47 -3.78
N ILE A 310 -4.56 -30.56 -4.17
CA ILE A 310 -4.14 -31.94 -3.87
C ILE A 310 -3.88 -32.62 -5.20
N ASN A 311 -2.69 -33.19 -5.34
CA ASN A 311 -2.29 -33.87 -6.55
C ASN A 311 -1.79 -35.27 -6.20
N PHE A 312 -2.26 -36.28 -6.92
CA PHE A 312 -1.74 -37.64 -6.89
C PHE A 312 -1.18 -37.98 -8.26
N ARG A 313 -0.03 -38.60 -8.29
CA ARG A 313 0.54 -39.07 -9.55
C ARG A 313 1.27 -40.38 -9.36
N ALA A 314 1.26 -41.21 -10.43
CA ALA A 314 2.08 -42.39 -10.60
C ALA A 314 3.02 -42.16 -11.76
N ASP A 315 4.32 -42.37 -11.53
CA ASP A 315 5.36 -42.27 -12.52
C ASP A 315 5.96 -43.70 -12.73
N TYR A 316 5.98 -44.22 -13.97
CA TYR A 316 6.55 -45.46 -14.33
C TYR A 316 7.62 -45.28 -15.42
N ASN A 317 8.87 -45.55 -15.07
CA ASN A 317 10.03 -45.43 -15.95
C ASN A 317 10.71 -46.78 -16.07
N PHE A 318 10.98 -47.22 -17.29
CA PHE A 318 11.75 -48.42 -17.56
C PHE A 318 12.58 -48.25 -18.83
N GLN A 319 13.62 -49.11 -18.94
CA GLN A 319 14.53 -49.13 -20.07
C GLN A 319 14.61 -50.56 -20.61
N ILE A 320 14.55 -50.70 -21.91
CA ILE A 320 14.80 -51.95 -22.65
C ILE A 320 15.89 -51.65 -23.64
N GLU A 321 17.07 -52.22 -23.44
CA GLU A 321 18.27 -51.93 -24.23
C GLU A 321 18.55 -50.41 -24.28
N ASP A 322 18.58 -49.80 -25.48
CA ASP A 322 18.82 -48.37 -25.67
C ASP A 322 17.51 -47.53 -25.66
N HIS A 323 16.37 -48.17 -25.41
CA HIS A 323 15.07 -47.53 -25.45
C HIS A 323 14.57 -47.16 -24.03
N TYR A 324 14.38 -45.88 -23.77
CA TYR A 324 13.86 -45.37 -22.50
C TYR A 324 12.39 -44.97 -22.62
N PHE A 325 11.55 -45.52 -21.75
CA PHE A 325 10.11 -45.23 -21.68
C PHE A 325 9.75 -44.56 -20.35
N SER A 326 8.96 -43.51 -20.41
CA SER A 326 8.43 -42.82 -19.23
C SER A 326 6.94 -42.57 -19.37
N PHE A 327 6.18 -43.07 -18.43
CA PHE A 327 4.73 -42.88 -18.34
C PHE A 327 4.38 -42.19 -17.04
N MET A 328 3.45 -41.25 -17.09
CA MET A 328 2.91 -40.57 -15.92
C MET A 328 1.39 -40.45 -16.08
N VAL A 329 0.67 -40.76 -15.00
CA VAL A 329 -0.75 -40.48 -14.87
C VAL A 329 -0.94 -39.76 -13.56
N GLY A 330 -1.83 -38.77 -13.55
CA GLY A 330 -2.12 -37.99 -12.34
C GLY A 330 -3.55 -37.51 -12.27
N TYR A 331 -3.96 -37.23 -11.04
CA TYR A 331 -5.22 -36.64 -10.67
C TYR A 331 -4.94 -35.39 -9.81
N GLY A 332 -5.60 -34.28 -10.14
CA GLY A 332 -5.53 -33.03 -9.40
C GLY A 332 -6.90 -32.59 -8.94
N TRP A 333 -6.99 -32.16 -7.70
CA TRP A 333 -8.14 -31.50 -7.12
C TRP A 333 -7.70 -30.14 -6.57
N ASP A 334 -8.32 -29.08 -7.09
CA ASP A 334 -8.08 -27.69 -6.67
C ASP A 334 -9.36 -27.09 -6.14
N ARG A 335 -9.25 -26.39 -5.04
CA ARG A 335 -10.33 -25.61 -4.44
C ARG A 335 -9.85 -24.20 -4.16
N SER A 336 -10.63 -23.22 -4.57
CA SER A 336 -10.44 -21.82 -4.28
C SER A 336 -11.65 -21.28 -3.51
N PHE A 337 -11.35 -20.44 -2.53
CA PHE A 337 -12.33 -19.72 -1.73
C PHE A 337 -11.87 -18.28 -1.59
N SER A 338 -12.77 -17.32 -1.75
CA SER A 338 -12.53 -15.92 -1.41
C SER A 338 -13.76 -15.29 -0.78
N GLU A 339 -13.52 -14.38 0.13
CA GLU A 339 -14.53 -13.59 0.84
C GLU A 339 -14.00 -12.17 1.01
N TYR A 340 -14.86 -11.20 0.78
CA TYR A 340 -14.60 -9.79 0.95
C TYR A 340 -15.76 -9.12 1.63
N THR A 341 -15.49 -8.25 2.61
CA THR A 341 -16.47 -7.40 3.27
C THR A 341 -15.90 -6.00 3.38
N SER A 342 -16.73 -5.00 3.17
CA SER A 342 -16.36 -3.58 3.31
C SER A 342 -17.48 -2.83 4.01
N HIS A 343 -17.12 -2.10 5.06
CA HIS A 343 -18.02 -1.27 5.84
C HIS A 343 -17.50 0.15 5.91
N TYR A 344 -18.41 1.09 5.89
CA TYR A 344 -18.13 2.50 6.05
C TYR A 344 -18.93 3.05 7.23
N TYR A 345 -18.26 3.73 8.13
CA TYR A 345 -18.79 4.27 9.37
C TYR A 345 -18.55 5.77 9.41
N MET A 346 -19.50 6.52 9.97
CA MET A 346 -19.43 7.99 10.04
C MET A 346 -19.86 8.48 11.41
N GLY A 347 -19.38 9.68 11.78
CA GLY A 347 -19.83 10.41 12.95
C GLY A 347 -19.38 9.77 14.26
N PHE A 348 -18.09 9.87 14.55
CA PHE A 348 -17.49 9.41 15.81
C PHE A 348 -17.49 10.54 16.83
N PRO A 349 -17.73 10.24 18.14
CA PRO A 349 -17.74 11.24 19.22
C PRO A 349 -16.41 11.94 19.43
N ASP A 350 -15.29 11.24 19.21
CA ASP A 350 -13.93 11.78 19.26
C ASP A 350 -12.99 10.97 18.36
N ASP A 351 -11.81 11.54 18.07
CA ASP A 351 -10.82 10.94 17.17
C ASP A 351 -9.78 10.05 17.88
N GLU A 352 -9.77 9.99 19.22
CA GLU A 352 -8.74 9.29 19.99
C GLU A 352 -9.22 7.98 20.59
N VAL A 353 -10.35 7.98 21.30
CA VAL A 353 -10.84 6.85 22.09
C VAL A 353 -12.06 6.19 21.45
N LEU A 354 -13.06 7.00 21.08
CA LEU A 354 -14.35 6.53 20.55
C LEU A 354 -14.37 6.54 19.00
N ASN A 355 -13.31 6.05 18.39
CA ASN A 355 -13.11 5.96 16.94
C ASN A 355 -13.24 4.53 16.40
N ASN A 356 -13.93 3.65 17.11
CA ASN A 356 -14.20 2.28 16.67
C ASN A 356 -15.62 2.14 16.09
N ALA A 357 -15.84 1.10 15.30
CA ALA A 357 -17.10 0.85 14.60
C ALA A 357 -18.37 0.91 15.50
N GLY A 358 -18.25 0.51 16.77
CA GLY A 358 -19.37 0.54 17.72
C GLY A 358 -19.76 1.94 18.22
N SER A 359 -18.91 2.93 18.00
CA SER A 359 -19.14 4.33 18.42
C SER A 359 -19.67 5.21 17.30
N ALA A 360 -19.72 4.71 16.07
CA ALA A 360 -20.22 5.46 14.92
C ALA A 360 -21.73 5.73 15.01
N THR A 361 -22.14 6.91 14.55
CA THR A 361 -23.57 7.27 14.45
C THR A 361 -24.24 6.67 13.22
N GLU A 362 -23.46 6.42 12.16
CA GLU A 362 -23.94 5.83 10.90
C GLU A 362 -23.05 4.67 10.45
N THR A 363 -23.68 3.64 9.92
CA THR A 363 -23.00 2.43 9.41
C THR A 363 -23.56 2.01 8.07
N HIS A 364 -22.70 1.84 7.09
CA HIS A 364 -23.05 1.38 5.75
C HIS A 364 -22.21 0.15 5.36
N CYS A 365 -22.88 -0.91 4.89
CA CYS A 365 -22.21 -2.01 4.19
C CYS A 365 -22.05 -1.59 2.74
N ILE A 366 -20.81 -1.39 2.28
CA ILE A 366 -20.50 -0.95 0.91
C ILE A 366 -20.02 -2.08 0.01
N GLY A 367 -19.72 -3.24 0.58
CA GLY A 367 -19.34 -4.43 -0.19
C GLY A 367 -19.44 -5.71 0.63
N ASP A 368 -20.01 -6.74 0.04
CA ASP A 368 -20.00 -8.13 0.52
C ASP A 368 -19.94 -9.06 -0.67
N ALA A 369 -18.93 -9.91 -0.73
CA ALA A 369 -18.75 -10.84 -1.83
C ALA A 369 -18.13 -12.15 -1.33
N LYS A 370 -18.61 -13.26 -1.87
CA LYS A 370 -18.12 -14.60 -1.56
C LYS A 370 -18.05 -15.46 -2.81
N SER A 371 -16.92 -16.09 -3.04
CA SER A 371 -16.72 -16.98 -4.18
C SER A 371 -16.11 -18.31 -3.74
N LYS A 372 -16.60 -19.39 -4.36
CA LYS A 372 -16.03 -20.72 -4.20
C LYS A 372 -15.94 -21.39 -5.56
N SER A 373 -14.82 -22.00 -5.85
CA SER A 373 -14.65 -22.83 -7.05
C SER A 373 -13.91 -24.12 -6.72
N ALA A 374 -14.17 -25.16 -7.47
CA ALA A 374 -13.43 -26.42 -7.43
C ALA A 374 -13.16 -26.91 -8.84
N LEU A 375 -12.00 -27.49 -9.05
CA LEU A 375 -11.60 -28.09 -10.32
C LEU A 375 -11.00 -29.47 -10.07
N ASN A 376 -11.50 -30.46 -10.82
CA ASN A 376 -10.90 -31.79 -10.90
C ASN A 376 -10.20 -31.92 -12.25
N SER A 377 -9.03 -32.52 -12.27
CA SER A 377 -8.27 -32.74 -13.49
C SER A 377 -7.62 -34.13 -13.50
N ILE A 378 -7.67 -34.77 -14.64
CA ILE A 378 -6.91 -36.00 -14.92
C ILE A 378 -5.92 -35.66 -16.03
N TYR A 379 -4.68 -36.09 -15.90
CA TYR A 379 -3.63 -35.84 -16.88
C TYR A 379 -2.74 -37.07 -17.05
N ALA A 380 -2.24 -37.25 -18.25
CA ALA A 380 -1.29 -38.33 -18.56
C ALA A 380 -0.21 -37.81 -19.51
N ARG A 381 0.97 -38.40 -19.38
CA ARG A 381 2.12 -38.12 -20.26
C ARG A 381 2.82 -39.44 -20.58
N ALA A 382 3.17 -39.63 -21.84
CA ALA A 382 4.06 -40.68 -22.29
C ALA A 382 5.25 -40.01 -23.02
N SER A 383 6.46 -40.45 -22.76
CA SER A 383 7.65 -40.05 -23.49
C SER A 383 8.55 -41.26 -23.78
N TYR A 384 9.18 -41.22 -24.92
CA TYR A 384 10.12 -42.20 -25.43
C TYR A 384 11.39 -41.50 -25.89
N ASN A 385 12.53 -42.07 -25.53
CA ASN A 385 13.87 -41.64 -25.95
C ASN A 385 14.66 -42.84 -26.43
#